data_24ff9dc8ad2fdf2bb3064d064c439807
#
_entry.id   24ff9dc8ad2fdf2bb3064d064c439807
#
_cell.length_a   1.000
_cell.length_b   1.000
_cell.length_c   1.000
_cell.angle_alpha   90.00
_cell.angle_beta   90.00
_cell.angle_gamma   90.00
#
_symmetry.space_group_name_H-M   'P 1'
#
loop_
_entity.id
_entity.type
_entity.pdbx_description
1 polymer ?
#
loop_
_entity_poly.entity_id
_entity_poly.type
_entity_poly.pdbx_seq_one_letter_code
_entity_poly.pdbx_strand_id
1 'polypeptide(L)'
;MSRYEGVDFYNIEQHLTEEETMVRDLVREWVDEKVIPIIEDYYAKGTFPMELISEIGNMGLFGCNLKGYDCAGMSNVAYGLICQELERGDSAIRSCVSVQGSLSMYPIHAFGSEEQKQKYLPGMARGELIGCFGLTEPDHGSDPSGMETKAVEDGDSFVLNGAKMWITNGTIADLAVVWAKLDGKI
;
A
#
# COMPACT_ATOMS: atom_id res chain seq x y z
N MET A 1 6.63 8.50 -27.08
CA MET A 1 5.17 8.44 -27.29
C MET A 1 4.57 9.80 -26.96
N SER A 2 3.55 10.29 -27.68
CA SER A 2 2.87 11.52 -27.30
C SER A 2 2.15 11.30 -25.95
N ARG A 3 2.34 12.24 -25.03
CA ARG A 3 1.65 12.22 -23.72
C ARG A 3 0.14 12.28 -23.97
N TYR A 4 -0.64 11.38 -23.37
CA TYR A 4 -2.08 11.46 -23.43
C TYR A 4 -2.54 12.66 -22.59
N GLU A 5 -3.24 13.58 -23.21
CA GLU A 5 -3.91 14.67 -22.53
C GLU A 5 -5.40 14.35 -22.46
N GLY A 6 -5.87 13.98 -21.28
CA GLY A 6 -7.28 13.75 -21.02
C GLY A 6 -8.08 15.04 -21.06
N VAL A 7 -9.38 14.93 -21.30
CA VAL A 7 -10.30 16.08 -21.26
C VAL A 7 -10.83 16.22 -19.84
N ASP A 8 -10.62 17.37 -19.20
CA ASP A 8 -11.21 17.72 -17.91
C ASP A 8 -12.48 18.55 -18.11
N PHE A 9 -13.63 17.89 -18.27
CA PHE A 9 -14.93 18.54 -18.46
C PHE A 9 -15.40 19.36 -17.25
N TYR A 10 -14.92 19.03 -16.06
CA TYR A 10 -15.34 19.68 -14.81
C TYR A 10 -14.32 20.70 -14.32
N ASN A 11 -13.18 20.85 -15.01
CA ASN A 11 -12.07 21.68 -14.59
C ASN A 11 -11.68 21.42 -13.12
N ILE A 12 -11.51 20.13 -12.78
CA ILE A 12 -11.24 19.68 -11.39
C ILE A 12 -9.92 20.27 -10.89
N GLU A 13 -8.96 20.53 -11.77
CA GLU A 13 -7.65 21.10 -11.42
C GLU A 13 -7.76 22.43 -10.66
N GLN A 14 -8.80 23.24 -10.93
CA GLN A 14 -9.02 24.51 -10.21
C GLN A 14 -9.29 24.34 -8.69
N HIS A 15 -9.64 23.12 -8.25
CA HIS A 15 -9.94 22.79 -6.87
C HIS A 15 -8.74 22.20 -6.12
N LEU A 16 -7.65 21.91 -6.82
CA LEU A 16 -6.41 21.40 -6.23
C LEU A 16 -5.58 22.54 -5.68
N THR A 17 -4.93 22.29 -4.55
CA THR A 17 -3.91 23.18 -4.02
C THR A 17 -2.62 23.09 -4.84
N GLU A 18 -1.73 24.07 -4.69
CA GLU A 18 -0.41 24.03 -5.33
C GLU A 18 0.40 22.80 -4.91
N GLU A 19 0.33 22.42 -3.63
CA GLU A 19 0.99 21.23 -3.10
C GLU A 19 0.45 19.94 -3.74
N GLU A 20 -0.85 19.80 -3.84
CA GLU A 20 -1.50 18.64 -4.47
C GLU A 20 -1.15 18.52 -5.95
N THR A 21 -1.12 19.64 -6.66
CA THR A 21 -0.70 19.71 -8.06
C THR A 21 0.76 19.32 -8.22
N MET A 22 1.65 19.85 -7.36
CA MET A 22 3.08 19.54 -7.37
C MET A 22 3.35 18.05 -7.14
N VAL A 23 2.70 17.46 -6.15
CA VAL A 23 2.83 16.02 -5.83
C VAL A 23 2.35 15.16 -7.00
N ARG A 24 1.19 15.47 -7.57
CA ARG A 24 0.67 14.78 -8.76
C ARG A 24 1.68 14.82 -9.92
N ASP A 25 2.19 16.00 -10.22
CA ASP A 25 3.10 16.20 -11.37
C ASP A 25 4.44 15.50 -11.15
N LEU A 26 4.97 15.51 -9.91
CA LEU A 26 6.17 14.77 -9.53
C LEU A 26 6.00 13.26 -9.76
N VAL A 27 4.89 12.69 -9.25
CA VAL A 27 4.62 11.25 -9.41
C VAL A 27 4.37 10.90 -10.88
N ARG A 28 3.68 11.75 -11.62
CA ARG A 28 3.46 11.60 -13.07
C ARG A 28 4.79 11.51 -13.84
N GLU A 29 5.70 12.44 -13.57
CA GLU A 29 7.02 12.47 -14.22
C GLU A 29 7.82 11.20 -13.88
N TRP A 30 7.86 10.83 -12.60
CA TRP A 30 8.52 9.61 -12.16
C TRP A 30 7.93 8.34 -12.81
N VAL A 31 6.61 8.25 -12.93
CA VAL A 31 5.94 7.12 -13.61
C VAL A 31 6.32 7.07 -15.08
N ASP A 32 6.32 8.21 -15.78
CA ASP A 32 6.69 8.30 -17.20
C ASP A 32 8.15 7.89 -17.43
N GLU A 33 9.06 8.23 -16.52
CA GLU A 33 10.50 7.99 -16.65
C GLU A 33 10.93 6.61 -16.15
N LYS A 34 10.32 6.12 -15.06
CA LYS A 34 10.81 4.94 -14.33
C LYS A 34 9.92 3.70 -14.48
N VAL A 35 8.60 3.89 -14.55
CA VAL A 35 7.67 2.76 -14.56
C VAL A 35 7.33 2.34 -15.99
N ILE A 36 6.80 3.25 -16.81
CA ILE A 36 6.32 2.94 -18.16
C ILE A 36 7.36 2.26 -19.04
N PRO A 37 8.65 2.66 -19.01
CA PRO A 37 9.65 2.06 -19.89
C PRO A 37 9.99 0.60 -19.60
N ILE A 38 9.73 0.13 -18.37
CA ILE A 38 10.16 -1.20 -17.92
C ILE A 38 9.02 -2.17 -17.62
N ILE A 39 7.82 -1.67 -17.36
CA ILE A 39 6.74 -2.46 -16.76
C ILE A 39 6.23 -3.58 -17.66
N GLU A 40 6.24 -3.40 -18.97
CA GLU A 40 5.83 -4.42 -19.93
C GLU A 40 6.68 -5.69 -19.80
N ASP A 41 7.98 -5.53 -19.62
CA ASP A 41 8.92 -6.64 -19.43
C ASP A 41 8.68 -7.39 -18.11
N TYR A 42 8.40 -6.66 -17.02
CA TYR A 42 8.06 -7.24 -15.72
C TYR A 42 6.74 -8.01 -15.77
N TYR A 43 5.73 -7.41 -16.42
CA TYR A 43 4.44 -8.06 -16.62
C TYR A 43 4.58 -9.36 -17.42
N ALA A 44 5.32 -9.34 -18.53
CA ALA A 44 5.55 -10.52 -19.38
C ALA A 44 6.27 -11.65 -18.64
N LYS A 45 7.17 -11.32 -17.71
CA LYS A 45 7.93 -12.28 -16.89
C LYS A 45 7.17 -12.72 -15.63
N GLY A 46 6.05 -12.07 -15.27
CA GLY A 46 5.32 -12.30 -14.02
C GLY A 46 6.15 -11.95 -12.78
N THR A 47 6.97 -10.89 -12.85
CA THR A 47 7.83 -10.42 -11.76
C THR A 47 7.48 -8.98 -11.39
N PHE A 48 7.90 -8.55 -10.18
CA PHE A 48 7.70 -7.20 -9.67
C PHE A 48 9.03 -6.42 -9.67
N PRO A 49 9.04 -5.13 -10.08
CA PRO A 49 10.26 -4.30 -10.11
C PRO A 49 10.65 -3.82 -8.71
N MET A 50 11.33 -4.69 -7.96
CA MET A 50 11.74 -4.43 -6.56
C MET A 50 12.64 -3.21 -6.40
N GLU A 51 13.40 -2.86 -7.43
CA GLU A 51 14.26 -1.67 -7.46
C GLU A 51 13.50 -0.36 -7.30
N LEU A 52 12.21 -0.32 -7.67
CA LEU A 52 11.38 0.88 -7.51
C LEU A 52 10.95 1.13 -6.06
N ILE A 53 10.99 0.13 -5.18
CA ILE A 53 10.53 0.24 -3.79
C ILE A 53 11.27 1.34 -3.04
N SER A 54 12.59 1.39 -3.18
CA SER A 54 13.41 2.40 -2.50
C SER A 54 13.15 3.82 -3.03
N GLU A 55 12.90 3.97 -4.34
CA GLU A 55 12.55 5.27 -4.93
C GLU A 55 11.19 5.75 -4.41
N ILE A 56 10.18 4.86 -4.38
CA ILE A 56 8.84 5.12 -3.83
C ILE A 56 8.92 5.57 -2.37
N GLY A 57 9.73 4.87 -1.55
CA GLY A 57 9.97 5.24 -0.16
C GLY A 57 10.64 6.60 -0.02
N ASN A 58 11.69 6.88 -0.82
CA ASN A 58 12.39 8.16 -0.81
C ASN A 58 11.51 9.35 -1.23
N MET A 59 10.52 9.12 -2.09
CA MET A 59 9.50 10.12 -2.45
C MET A 59 8.41 10.29 -1.37
N GLY A 60 8.45 9.50 -0.29
CA GLY A 60 7.46 9.57 0.79
C GLY A 60 6.06 9.09 0.41
N LEU A 61 5.94 8.17 -0.56
CA LEU A 61 4.64 7.72 -1.07
C LEU A 61 4.02 6.61 -0.21
N PHE A 62 4.81 5.87 0.57
CA PHE A 62 4.30 4.88 1.51
C PHE A 62 3.68 5.55 2.74
N GLY A 63 2.39 5.31 2.98
CA GLY A 63 1.68 5.93 4.09
C GLY A 63 1.66 7.46 4.05
N CYS A 64 1.72 8.06 2.85
CA CYS A 64 1.91 9.49 2.62
C CYS A 64 0.90 10.39 3.35
N ASN A 65 -0.30 9.90 3.66
CA ASN A 65 -1.34 10.62 4.39
C ASN A 65 -1.34 10.37 5.90
N LEU A 66 -0.42 9.53 6.41
CA LEU A 66 -0.23 9.33 7.85
C LEU A 66 0.66 10.43 8.44
N LYS A 67 0.48 10.74 9.72
CA LYS A 67 1.24 11.78 10.42
C LYS A 67 2.25 11.18 11.39
N GLY A 68 3.46 11.73 11.40
CA GLY A 68 4.55 11.25 12.24
C GLY A 68 5.23 10.00 11.67
N TYR A 69 6.19 9.45 12.39
CA TYR A 69 6.90 8.21 12.08
C TYR A 69 7.53 8.18 10.67
N ASP A 70 8.14 9.29 10.27
CA ASP A 70 8.75 9.54 8.94
C ASP A 70 7.74 9.56 7.77
N CYS A 71 6.43 9.51 8.04
CA CYS A 71 5.40 9.65 7.02
C CYS A 71 5.22 11.12 6.60
N ALA A 72 4.89 11.37 5.33
CA ALA A 72 4.84 12.73 4.78
C ALA A 72 3.68 13.60 5.31
N GLY A 73 2.59 13.01 5.80
CA GLY A 73 1.46 13.75 6.39
C GLY A 73 0.61 14.53 5.38
N MET A 74 0.63 14.14 4.12
CA MET A 74 -0.10 14.78 3.01
C MET A 74 -1.63 14.69 3.17
N SER A 75 -2.37 15.46 2.36
CA SER A 75 -3.83 15.37 2.30
C SER A 75 -4.30 14.04 1.68
N ASN A 76 -5.56 13.65 1.97
CA ASN A 76 -6.16 12.49 1.30
C ASN A 76 -6.40 12.73 -0.20
N VAL A 77 -6.50 13.99 -0.63
CA VAL A 77 -6.57 14.35 -2.05
C VAL A 77 -5.23 14.07 -2.72
N ALA A 78 -4.12 14.49 -2.11
CA ALA A 78 -2.77 14.17 -2.59
C ALA A 78 -2.57 12.64 -2.69
N TYR A 79 -2.98 11.86 -1.68
CA TYR A 79 -2.95 10.40 -1.73
C TYR A 79 -3.74 9.85 -2.92
N GLY A 80 -4.94 10.37 -3.18
CA GLY A 80 -5.75 9.97 -4.34
C GLY A 80 -5.05 10.26 -5.66
N LEU A 81 -4.44 11.44 -5.81
CA LEU A 81 -3.69 11.83 -7.01
C LEU A 81 -2.43 10.98 -7.22
N ILE A 82 -1.71 10.66 -6.14
CA ILE A 82 -0.59 9.70 -6.16
C ILE A 82 -1.06 8.36 -6.70
N CYS A 83 -2.14 7.80 -6.13
CA CYS A 83 -2.69 6.54 -6.58
C CYS A 83 -3.14 6.58 -8.04
N GLN A 84 -3.74 7.68 -8.50
CA GLN A 84 -4.13 7.87 -9.90
C GLN A 84 -2.93 7.80 -10.85
N GLU A 85 -1.84 8.50 -10.55
CA GLU A 85 -0.67 8.51 -11.41
C GLU A 85 0.08 7.16 -11.39
N LEU A 86 0.18 6.52 -10.23
CA LEU A 86 0.75 5.17 -10.14
C LEU A 86 -0.08 4.15 -10.93
N GLU A 87 -1.43 4.19 -10.82
CA GLU A 87 -2.35 3.32 -11.58
C GLU A 87 -2.22 3.52 -13.08
N ARG A 88 -1.99 4.76 -13.53
CA ARG A 88 -1.73 5.08 -14.93
C ARG A 88 -0.47 4.36 -15.46
N GLY A 89 0.52 4.17 -14.62
CA GLY A 89 1.73 3.42 -14.94
C GLY A 89 1.50 1.91 -14.89
N ASP A 90 1.06 1.43 -13.73
CA ASP A 90 0.79 0.00 -13.50
C ASP A 90 -0.02 -0.23 -12.22
N SER A 91 -1.03 -1.09 -12.33
CA SER A 91 -1.91 -1.46 -11.20
C SER A 91 -1.18 -2.18 -10.07
N ALA A 92 -0.13 -2.96 -10.34
CA ALA A 92 0.63 -3.66 -9.30
C ALA A 92 1.46 -2.67 -8.47
N ILE A 93 2.05 -1.65 -9.10
CA ILE A 93 2.78 -0.58 -8.41
C ILE A 93 1.82 0.21 -7.50
N ARG A 94 0.67 0.65 -8.04
CA ARG A 94 -0.33 1.34 -7.23
C ARG A 94 -0.83 0.45 -6.09
N SER A 95 -1.09 -0.83 -6.35
CA SER A 95 -1.56 -1.79 -5.34
C SER A 95 -0.53 -1.98 -4.23
N CYS A 96 0.76 -2.10 -4.57
CA CYS A 96 1.85 -2.17 -3.61
C CYS A 96 1.82 -0.97 -2.65
N VAL A 97 1.76 0.25 -3.18
CA VAL A 97 1.74 1.49 -2.38
C VAL A 97 0.49 1.57 -1.52
N SER A 98 -0.69 1.27 -2.07
CA SER A 98 -1.94 1.37 -1.32
C SER A 98 -2.05 0.31 -0.21
N VAL A 99 -1.60 -0.93 -0.45
CA VAL A 99 -1.59 -1.97 0.58
C VAL A 99 -0.59 -1.63 1.68
N GLN A 100 0.60 -1.16 1.32
CA GLN A 100 1.60 -0.71 2.30
C GLN A 100 1.02 0.38 3.20
N GLY A 101 0.50 1.46 2.64
CA GLY A 101 0.03 2.63 3.39
C GLY A 101 -1.29 2.40 4.14
N SER A 102 -2.33 1.99 3.41
CA SER A 102 -3.69 1.97 3.97
C SER A 102 -4.07 0.67 4.68
N LEU A 103 -3.48 -0.47 4.30
CA LEU A 103 -3.85 -1.76 4.88
C LEU A 103 -2.81 -2.30 5.88
N SER A 104 -1.54 -1.92 5.74
CA SER A 104 -0.48 -2.38 6.64
C SER A 104 -0.03 -1.31 7.63
N MET A 105 0.33 -0.11 7.16
CA MET A 105 0.78 0.98 8.05
C MET A 105 -0.38 1.59 8.86
N TYR A 106 -1.55 1.81 8.23
CA TYR A 106 -2.68 2.44 8.93
C TYR A 106 -3.15 1.67 10.17
N PRO A 107 -3.36 0.33 10.15
CA PRO A 107 -3.71 -0.41 11.36
C PRO A 107 -2.67 -0.28 12.47
N ILE A 108 -1.38 -0.32 12.15
CA ILE A 108 -0.31 -0.12 13.14
C ILE A 108 -0.38 1.32 13.69
N HIS A 109 -0.56 2.32 12.82
CA HIS A 109 -0.67 3.71 13.21
C HIS A 109 -1.89 3.98 14.10
N ALA A 110 -3.05 3.41 13.78
CA ALA A 110 -4.30 3.66 14.49
C ALA A 110 -4.43 2.85 15.80
N PHE A 111 -3.96 1.61 15.80
CA PHE A 111 -4.26 0.64 16.86
C PHE A 111 -3.03 0.05 17.54
N GLY A 112 -1.85 0.20 16.97
CA GLY A 112 -0.60 -0.30 17.56
C GLY A 112 -0.20 0.44 18.84
N SER A 113 0.57 -0.22 19.70
CA SER A 113 1.24 0.45 20.81
C SER A 113 2.29 1.45 20.29
N GLU A 114 2.69 2.41 21.12
CA GLU A 114 3.73 3.37 20.73
C GLU A 114 5.05 2.67 20.36
N GLU A 115 5.40 1.60 21.08
CA GLU A 115 6.55 0.76 20.78
C GLU A 115 6.44 0.13 19.37
N GLN A 116 5.28 -0.43 19.03
CA GLN A 116 5.03 -1.00 17.69
C GLN A 116 5.12 0.06 16.60
N LYS A 117 4.53 1.26 16.81
CA LYS A 117 4.59 2.36 15.85
C LYS A 117 6.03 2.80 15.59
N GLN A 118 6.81 3.02 16.62
CA GLN A 118 8.22 3.42 16.52
C GLN A 118 9.08 2.33 15.85
N LYS A 119 8.76 1.07 16.10
CA LYS A 119 9.51 -0.07 15.57
C LYS A 119 9.28 -0.27 14.07
N TYR A 120 8.05 -0.13 13.60
CA TYR A 120 7.69 -0.56 12.25
C TYR A 120 7.47 0.60 11.29
N LEU A 121 6.74 1.65 11.68
CA LEU A 121 6.29 2.67 10.74
C LEU A 121 7.42 3.42 10.03
N PRO A 122 8.53 3.81 10.70
CA PRO A 122 9.61 4.51 10.01
C PRO A 122 10.27 3.67 8.91
N GLY A 123 10.54 2.39 9.18
CA GLY A 123 11.09 1.48 8.18
C GLY A 123 10.12 1.20 7.03
N MET A 124 8.81 1.14 7.35
CA MET A 124 7.77 0.97 6.34
C MET A 124 7.61 2.21 5.46
N ALA A 125 7.70 3.42 6.02
CA ALA A 125 7.63 4.68 5.28
C ALA A 125 8.78 4.82 4.28
N ARG A 126 9.99 4.35 4.64
CA ARG A 126 11.16 4.35 3.75
C ARG A 126 11.21 3.17 2.79
N GLY A 127 10.27 2.20 2.87
CA GLY A 127 10.28 1.00 2.04
C GLY A 127 11.35 -0.03 2.43
N GLU A 128 11.93 0.07 3.62
CA GLU A 128 12.87 -0.90 4.19
C GLU A 128 12.14 -2.14 4.74
N LEU A 129 10.87 -1.96 5.11
CA LEU A 129 9.97 -3.00 5.58
C LEU A 129 8.68 -2.97 4.74
N ILE A 130 8.36 -4.07 4.10
CA ILE A 130 7.14 -4.20 3.32
C ILE A 130 6.10 -4.99 4.11
N GLY A 131 4.88 -4.44 4.15
CA GLY A 131 3.74 -5.07 4.78
C GLY A 131 2.76 -5.67 3.78
N CYS A 132 2.05 -6.70 4.23
CA CYS A 132 0.90 -7.23 3.53
C CYS A 132 -0.33 -7.34 4.46
N PHE A 133 -1.50 -7.63 3.87
CA PHE A 133 -2.77 -7.66 4.59
C PHE A 133 -3.52 -8.96 4.32
N GLY A 134 -3.49 -9.87 5.28
CA GLY A 134 -4.09 -11.19 5.19
C GLY A 134 -5.53 -11.20 5.69
N LEU A 135 -6.50 -10.83 4.82
CA LEU A 135 -7.94 -10.90 5.11
C LEU A 135 -8.60 -12.03 4.32
N THR A 136 -8.54 -11.97 2.98
CA THR A 136 -9.23 -12.88 2.07
C THR A 136 -8.75 -14.32 2.24
N GLU A 137 -9.69 -15.26 2.22
CA GLU A 137 -9.45 -16.71 2.25
C GLU A 137 -9.98 -17.38 0.99
N PRO A 138 -9.57 -18.64 0.68
CA PRO A 138 -10.04 -19.34 -0.52
C PRO A 138 -11.56 -19.35 -0.67
N ASP A 139 -12.30 -19.56 0.42
CA ASP A 139 -13.76 -19.67 0.42
C ASP A 139 -14.47 -18.41 0.96
N HIS A 140 -13.72 -17.41 1.43
CA HIS A 140 -14.25 -16.20 2.07
C HIS A 140 -13.63 -14.94 1.49
N GLY A 141 -14.14 -14.52 0.32
CA GLY A 141 -13.77 -13.27 -0.35
C GLY A 141 -14.74 -12.14 0.02
N SER A 142 -15.94 -12.14 -0.60
CA SER A 142 -16.96 -11.10 -0.37
C SER A 142 -17.61 -11.16 1.02
N ASP A 143 -17.54 -12.29 1.70
CA ASP A 143 -17.94 -12.45 3.10
C ASP A 143 -16.73 -12.75 4.00
N PRO A 144 -15.92 -11.76 4.38
CA PRO A 144 -14.77 -11.97 5.26
C PRO A 144 -15.19 -12.35 6.69
N SER A 145 -16.43 -12.11 7.08
CA SER A 145 -16.94 -12.52 8.40
C SER A 145 -17.02 -14.04 8.55
N GLY A 146 -17.14 -14.74 7.43
CA GLY A 146 -17.09 -16.19 7.35
C GLY A 146 -15.71 -16.80 7.58
N MET A 147 -14.62 -16.02 7.58
CA MET A 147 -13.24 -16.54 7.63
C MET A 147 -13.04 -17.70 8.57
N GLU A 148 -12.15 -18.61 8.20
CA GLU A 148 -11.84 -19.82 8.96
C GLU A 148 -10.53 -19.73 9.73
N THR A 149 -9.63 -18.81 9.37
CA THR A 149 -8.37 -18.57 10.09
C THR A 149 -8.67 -18.29 11.56
N LYS A 150 -8.00 -19.02 12.43
CA LYS A 150 -8.18 -18.94 13.89
C LYS A 150 -6.88 -18.56 14.56
N ALA A 151 -6.99 -17.76 15.61
CA ALA A 151 -5.98 -17.53 16.61
C ALA A 151 -6.36 -18.29 17.88
N VAL A 152 -5.42 -18.99 18.47
CA VAL A 152 -5.60 -19.71 19.76
C VAL A 152 -4.50 -19.24 20.70
N GLU A 153 -4.87 -18.87 21.92
CA GLU A 153 -3.90 -18.49 22.95
C GLU A 153 -3.01 -19.69 23.33
N ASP A 154 -1.71 -19.44 23.44
CA ASP A 154 -0.70 -20.41 23.87
C ASP A 154 0.32 -19.68 24.76
N GLY A 155 0.01 -19.60 26.05
CA GLY A 155 0.79 -18.85 27.04
C GLY A 155 0.85 -17.35 26.69
N ASP A 156 2.04 -16.82 26.45
CA ASP A 156 2.26 -15.41 26.05
C ASP A 156 2.20 -15.18 24.54
N SER A 157 1.72 -16.17 23.78
CA SER A 157 1.71 -16.18 22.33
C SER A 157 0.35 -16.57 21.76
N PHE A 158 0.18 -16.41 20.44
CA PHE A 158 -0.96 -16.91 19.71
C PHE A 158 -0.50 -17.86 18.61
N VAL A 159 -1.20 -18.98 18.47
CA VAL A 159 -1.04 -19.90 17.33
C VAL A 159 -2.09 -19.57 16.29
N LEU A 160 -1.64 -19.20 15.07
CA LEU A 160 -2.50 -18.94 13.93
C LEU A 160 -2.62 -20.20 13.06
N ASN A 161 -3.86 -20.61 12.76
CA ASN A 161 -4.16 -21.69 11.84
C ASN A 161 -5.19 -21.25 10.80
N GLY A 162 -4.85 -21.40 9.52
CA GLY A 162 -5.69 -21.00 8.40
C GLY A 162 -4.90 -20.77 7.12
N ALA A 163 -5.57 -20.30 6.10
CA ALA A 163 -4.97 -19.94 4.81
C ALA A 163 -5.54 -18.60 4.33
N LYS A 164 -4.67 -17.80 3.73
CA LYS A 164 -5.06 -16.54 3.07
C LYS A 164 -4.77 -16.62 1.58
N MET A 165 -5.54 -15.90 0.76
CA MET A 165 -5.45 -15.95 -0.69
C MET A 165 -5.44 -14.54 -1.29
N TRP A 166 -4.77 -14.39 -2.43
CA TRP A 166 -4.69 -13.14 -3.19
C TRP A 166 -4.09 -11.95 -2.40
N ILE A 167 -3.04 -12.24 -1.64
CA ILE A 167 -2.44 -11.24 -0.74
C ILE A 167 -1.41 -10.41 -1.51
N THR A 168 -1.77 -9.17 -1.84
CA THR A 168 -0.85 -8.18 -2.41
C THR A 168 0.36 -8.02 -1.48
N ASN A 169 1.54 -7.94 -2.05
CA ASN A 169 2.84 -7.94 -1.38
C ASN A 169 3.19 -9.25 -0.64
N GLY A 170 2.34 -10.28 -0.63
CA GLY A 170 2.55 -11.49 0.17
C GLY A 170 3.84 -12.25 -0.13
N THR A 171 4.41 -12.09 -1.32
CA THR A 171 5.67 -12.75 -1.74
C THR A 171 6.92 -11.94 -1.39
N ILE A 172 6.76 -10.67 -0.99
CA ILE A 172 7.86 -9.73 -0.71
C ILE A 172 7.77 -9.10 0.68
N ALA A 173 6.73 -9.46 1.46
CA ALA A 173 6.45 -8.82 2.74
C ALA A 173 7.37 -9.30 3.86
N ASP A 174 7.83 -8.37 4.70
CA ASP A 174 8.56 -8.60 5.95
C ASP A 174 7.62 -8.80 7.13
N LEU A 175 6.41 -8.23 7.06
CA LEU A 175 5.38 -8.33 8.09
C LEU A 175 3.98 -8.42 7.47
N ALA A 176 3.05 -8.99 8.25
CA ALA A 176 1.67 -9.12 7.82
C ALA A 176 0.69 -8.66 8.90
N VAL A 177 -0.32 -7.90 8.50
CA VAL A 177 -1.54 -7.68 9.30
C VAL A 177 -2.49 -8.81 8.96
N VAL A 178 -2.73 -9.72 9.90
CA VAL A 178 -3.54 -10.92 9.68
C VAL A 178 -4.83 -10.85 10.47
N TRP A 179 -5.95 -11.03 9.77
CA TRP A 179 -7.27 -11.18 10.39
C TRP A 179 -7.51 -12.65 10.75
N ALA A 180 -7.93 -12.89 11.97
CA ALA A 180 -8.23 -14.23 12.48
C ALA A 180 -9.35 -14.17 13.52
N LYS A 181 -10.06 -15.28 13.70
CA LYS A 181 -11.04 -15.42 14.78
C LYS A 181 -10.35 -15.86 16.07
N LEU A 182 -10.50 -15.07 17.14
CA LEU A 182 -10.17 -15.42 18.49
C LEU A 182 -11.47 -15.74 19.24
N ASP A 183 -11.63 -16.95 19.81
CA ASP A 183 -12.85 -17.41 20.47
C ASP A 183 -14.13 -17.21 19.61
N GLY A 184 -14.00 -17.43 18.32
CA GLY A 184 -15.10 -17.29 17.35
C GLY A 184 -15.47 -15.85 16.99
N LYS A 185 -14.74 -14.85 17.46
CA LYS A 185 -14.90 -13.41 17.14
C LYS A 185 -13.72 -12.92 16.31
N ILE A 186 -14.03 -12.01 15.38
CA ILE A 186 -13.03 -11.28 14.60
C ILE A 186 -12.59 -10.05 15.39
#